data_72363f9cede9d1e647bc07f268fd9f86
#
_entry.id   72363f9cede9d1e647bc07f268fd9f86
#
_cell.length_a   1.000
_cell.length_b   1.000
_cell.length_c   1.000
_cell.angle_alpha   90.00
_cell.angle_beta   90.00
_cell.angle_gamma   90.00
#
_symmetry.space_group_name_H-M   'P 1'
#
loop_
_entity.id
_entity.type
_entity.pdbx_description
1 polymer ?
#
loop_
_entity_poly.entity_id
_entity_poly.type
_entity_poly.pdbx_seq_one_letter_code
_entity_poly.pdbx_strand_id
1 'polypeptide(L)'
;MRGFGLIAEIKASSPSVGAMRAENVNEAPDAYEASPIVKAISVLTNKRHFGGSMERLQSIRGHVSKPVLRKDFIFEEYQIREARAFGADAVLLMASVLDAARLKGFYELALELGMEVLFEVHDEGEVAALPKIAKIVGINSRRFKASVESSGFAAVDQKGSSEMDFSIRLDTFELVDRLPEGTIRIAESGLNAGNIATVRGKFHAALVGTSLLRDPSGVRSGLFAFEQALLAN
;
A
#
# COMPACT_ATOMS: atom_id res chain seq x y z
N MET A 1 1.23 -13.03 -12.86
CA MET A 1 1.78 -13.60 -11.59
C MET A 1 1.26 -15.04 -11.46
N ARG A 2 2.11 -16.03 -11.37
CA ARG A 2 1.68 -17.40 -11.05
C ARG A 2 1.63 -17.53 -9.52
N GLY A 3 0.44 -17.67 -8.95
CA GLY A 3 0.19 -17.79 -7.52
C GLY A 3 -0.02 -16.46 -6.79
N PHE A 4 -0.67 -16.52 -5.63
CA PHE A 4 -0.90 -15.38 -4.74
C PHE A 4 0.42 -14.93 -4.09
N GLY A 5 0.63 -13.61 -3.93
CA GLY A 5 1.85 -13.06 -3.36
C GLY A 5 1.61 -11.95 -2.33
N LEU A 6 2.69 -11.49 -1.70
CA LEU A 6 2.68 -10.34 -0.80
C LEU A 6 3.39 -9.14 -1.43
N ILE A 7 2.82 -7.95 -1.21
CA ILE A 7 3.52 -6.68 -1.24
C ILE A 7 3.84 -6.36 0.22
N ALA A 8 5.10 -6.49 0.62
CA ALA A 8 5.49 -6.34 2.01
C ALA A 8 5.87 -4.89 2.31
N GLU A 9 5.21 -4.28 3.30
CA GLU A 9 5.32 -2.86 3.60
C GLU A 9 6.35 -2.57 4.69
N ILE A 10 7.16 -1.52 4.48
CA ILE A 10 8.12 -0.96 5.45
C ILE A 10 7.66 0.42 5.89
N LYS A 11 7.48 0.59 7.20
CA LYS A 11 7.15 1.86 7.88
C LYS A 11 7.67 1.85 9.30
N ALA A 12 7.99 3.01 9.87
CA ALA A 12 8.44 3.11 11.26
C ALA A 12 7.28 3.27 12.25
N SER A 13 6.16 3.82 11.79
CA SER A 13 4.96 4.05 12.62
C SER A 13 3.68 3.99 11.78
N SER A 14 2.54 4.00 12.46
CA SER A 14 1.22 4.13 11.85
C SER A 14 0.30 4.92 12.78
N PRO A 15 -0.54 5.83 12.25
CA PRO A 15 -1.49 6.58 13.06
C PRO A 15 -2.41 5.71 13.92
N SER A 16 -2.78 4.53 13.44
CA SER A 16 -3.73 3.64 14.10
C SER A 16 -3.14 2.78 15.22
N VAL A 17 -1.84 2.45 15.17
CA VAL A 17 -1.22 1.49 16.10
C VAL A 17 0.11 1.96 16.69
N GLY A 18 0.55 3.19 16.34
CA GLY A 18 1.80 3.76 16.82
C GLY A 18 3.06 3.15 16.18
N ALA A 19 4.15 3.13 16.94
CA ALA A 19 5.46 2.67 16.46
C ALA A 19 5.48 1.18 16.12
N MET A 20 6.21 0.85 15.08
CA MET A 20 6.60 -0.53 14.74
C MET A 20 7.81 -0.93 15.61
N ARG A 21 8.10 -2.23 15.67
CA ARG A 21 9.29 -2.73 16.34
C ARG A 21 10.52 -2.36 15.49
N ALA A 22 11.44 -1.61 16.07
CA ALA A 22 12.60 -1.09 15.32
C ALA A 22 13.47 -2.20 14.73
N GLU A 23 13.65 -3.29 15.48
CA GLU A 23 14.34 -4.49 15.03
C GLU A 23 13.71 -5.08 13.78
N ASN A 24 12.38 -5.19 13.73
CA ASN A 24 11.65 -5.71 12.58
C ASN A 24 11.75 -4.77 11.37
N VAL A 25 11.67 -3.46 11.59
CA VAL A 25 11.82 -2.45 10.51
C VAL A 25 13.22 -2.51 9.89
N ASN A 26 14.25 -2.76 10.70
CA ASN A 26 15.63 -2.86 10.23
C ASN A 26 15.91 -4.19 9.50
N GLU A 27 15.30 -5.29 9.95
CA GLU A 27 15.44 -6.61 9.32
C GLU A 27 14.61 -6.75 8.03
N ALA A 28 13.53 -5.95 7.90
CA ALA A 28 12.53 -6.11 6.84
C ALA A 28 13.11 -6.15 5.41
N PRO A 29 14.06 -5.29 5.00
CA PRO A 29 14.60 -5.33 3.64
C PRO A 29 15.19 -6.69 3.28
N ASP A 30 16.04 -7.25 4.15
CA ASP A 30 16.69 -8.56 3.95
C ASP A 30 15.67 -9.71 3.97
N ALA A 31 14.76 -9.68 4.94
CA ALA A 31 13.74 -10.71 5.08
C ALA A 31 12.77 -10.72 3.88
N TYR A 32 12.39 -9.54 3.39
CA TYR A 32 11.50 -9.40 2.24
C TYR A 32 12.18 -9.81 0.94
N GLU A 33 13.45 -9.42 0.74
CA GLU A 33 14.22 -9.84 -0.43
C GLU A 33 14.37 -11.37 -0.49
N ALA A 34 14.68 -12.02 0.63
CA ALA A 34 14.88 -13.46 0.69
C ALA A 34 13.57 -14.28 0.56
N SER A 35 12.41 -13.69 0.84
CA SER A 35 11.15 -14.44 0.90
C SER A 35 10.56 -14.72 -0.49
N PRO A 36 10.23 -15.97 -0.85
CA PRO A 36 9.67 -16.32 -2.15
C PRO A 36 8.22 -15.84 -2.33
N ILE A 37 7.48 -15.61 -1.24
CA ILE A 37 6.09 -15.12 -1.29
C ILE A 37 6.01 -13.61 -1.44
N VAL A 38 7.05 -12.84 -1.10
CA VAL A 38 7.10 -11.41 -1.32
C VAL A 38 7.45 -11.11 -2.78
N LYS A 39 6.57 -10.38 -3.47
CA LYS A 39 6.70 -10.05 -4.90
C LYS A 39 7.09 -8.59 -5.15
N ALA A 40 6.84 -7.71 -4.19
CA ALA A 40 7.24 -6.31 -4.22
C ALA A 40 7.37 -5.79 -2.78
N ILE A 41 8.08 -4.68 -2.62
CA ILE A 41 8.29 -4.02 -1.33
C ILE A 41 7.63 -2.64 -1.39
N SER A 42 6.75 -2.33 -0.44
CA SER A 42 6.12 -1.02 -0.29
C SER A 42 6.87 -0.22 0.77
N VAL A 43 7.28 1.00 0.44
CA VAL A 43 8.01 1.87 1.37
C VAL A 43 7.20 3.13 1.62
N LEU A 44 6.79 3.34 2.88
CA LEU A 44 6.16 4.59 3.30
C LEU A 44 7.21 5.70 3.32
N THR A 45 6.94 6.80 2.60
CA THR A 45 7.85 7.95 2.51
C THR A 45 7.35 9.17 3.26
N ASN A 46 6.10 9.18 3.74
CA ASN A 46 5.55 10.25 4.55
C ASN A 46 6.17 10.27 5.95
N LYS A 47 6.91 11.35 6.24
CA LYS A 47 7.61 11.51 7.52
C LYS A 47 6.66 11.68 8.70
N ARG A 48 5.63 12.52 8.53
CA ARG A 48 4.75 12.95 9.63
C ARG A 48 3.91 11.79 10.18
N HIS A 49 3.33 10.98 9.31
CA HIS A 49 2.35 9.96 9.69
C HIS A 49 2.96 8.56 9.84
N PHE A 50 4.04 8.27 9.12
CA PHE A 50 4.59 6.91 9.05
C PHE A 50 6.07 6.83 9.39
N GLY A 51 6.73 7.96 9.70
CA GLY A 51 8.15 8.02 10.00
C GLY A 51 9.04 7.62 8.83
N GLY A 52 8.53 7.82 7.59
CA GLY A 52 9.21 7.48 6.35
C GLY A 52 10.07 8.62 5.80
N SER A 53 10.83 8.34 4.74
CA SER A 53 11.53 9.35 3.95
C SER A 53 11.92 8.80 2.57
N MET A 54 12.27 9.70 1.64
CA MET A 54 12.74 9.32 0.31
C MET A 54 14.13 8.69 0.35
N GLU A 55 14.99 9.11 1.28
CA GLU A 55 16.33 8.52 1.49
C GLU A 55 16.23 7.06 1.93
N ARG A 56 15.21 6.73 2.77
CA ARG A 56 14.93 5.35 3.14
C ARG A 56 14.50 4.52 1.93
N LEU A 57 13.64 5.06 1.06
CA LEU A 57 13.25 4.38 -0.18
C LEU A 57 14.46 4.11 -1.05
N GLN A 58 15.32 5.11 -1.26
CA GLN A 58 16.55 4.98 -2.05
C GLN A 58 17.50 3.93 -1.48
N SER A 59 17.69 3.95 -0.16
CA SER A 59 18.53 2.97 0.54
C SER A 59 18.00 1.54 0.34
N ILE A 60 16.69 1.34 0.52
CA ILE A 60 16.05 0.04 0.31
C ILE A 60 16.19 -0.39 -1.16
N ARG A 61 15.90 0.51 -2.13
CA ARG A 61 16.02 0.21 -3.55
C ARG A 61 17.43 -0.23 -3.95
N GLY A 62 18.46 0.37 -3.36
CA GLY A 62 19.87 -0.03 -3.58
C GLY A 62 20.25 -1.39 -2.99
N HIS A 63 19.41 -1.92 -2.09
CA HIS A 63 19.69 -3.15 -1.35
C HIS A 63 18.89 -4.37 -1.83
N VAL A 64 17.77 -4.14 -2.56
CA VAL A 64 16.85 -5.20 -2.99
C VAL A 64 16.74 -5.28 -4.51
N SER A 65 16.46 -6.47 -5.04
CA SER A 65 16.18 -6.69 -6.47
C SER A 65 14.69 -6.61 -6.80
N LYS A 66 13.82 -6.83 -5.81
CA LYS A 66 12.36 -6.79 -5.98
C LYS A 66 11.86 -5.38 -6.28
N PRO A 67 10.75 -5.24 -7.03
CA PRO A 67 10.15 -3.93 -7.29
C PRO A 67 9.81 -3.17 -6.01
N VAL A 68 10.08 -1.86 -6.00
CA VAL A 68 9.83 -0.97 -4.86
C VAL A 68 8.72 0.02 -5.20
N LEU A 69 7.67 0.01 -4.39
CA LEU A 69 6.54 0.95 -4.43
C LEU A 69 6.79 2.11 -3.46
N ARG A 70 6.77 3.36 -3.96
CA ARG A 70 6.60 4.54 -3.11
C ARG A 70 5.15 4.61 -2.64
N LYS A 71 4.92 4.43 -1.35
CA LYS A 71 3.59 4.58 -0.73
C LYS A 71 3.55 5.89 0.04
N ASP A 72 2.86 6.88 -0.52
CA ASP A 72 2.71 8.22 0.03
C ASP A 72 1.41 8.86 -0.49
N PHE A 73 0.99 9.97 0.09
CA PHE A 73 -0.05 10.83 -0.45
C PHE A 73 0.53 11.66 -1.60
N ILE A 74 0.31 11.21 -2.83
CA ILE A 74 0.78 11.89 -4.04
C ILE A 74 -0.34 12.79 -4.57
N PHE A 75 -0.08 14.11 -4.62
CA PHE A 75 -1.02 15.14 -5.08
C PHE A 75 -0.36 16.18 -6.01
N GLU A 76 0.95 16.05 -6.27
CA GLU A 76 1.72 16.91 -7.16
C GLU A 76 2.58 16.05 -8.11
N GLU A 77 2.72 16.50 -9.38
CA GLU A 77 3.57 15.84 -10.38
C GLU A 77 5.03 15.71 -9.93
N TYR A 78 5.51 16.72 -9.19
CA TYR A 78 6.87 16.71 -8.63
C TYR A 78 7.14 15.43 -7.83
N GLN A 79 6.16 14.96 -7.03
CA GLN A 79 6.32 13.75 -6.21
C GLN A 79 6.50 12.49 -7.06
N ILE A 80 5.91 12.44 -8.27
CA ILE A 80 6.09 11.31 -9.20
C ILE A 80 7.50 11.32 -9.79
N ARG A 81 7.98 12.52 -10.21
CA ARG A 81 9.36 12.68 -10.70
C ARG A 81 10.39 12.38 -9.61
N GLU A 82 10.14 12.85 -8.39
CA GLU A 82 10.94 12.54 -7.20
C GLU A 82 10.98 11.04 -6.93
N ALA A 83 9.83 10.34 -6.99
CA ALA A 83 9.78 8.88 -6.81
C ALA A 83 10.72 8.17 -7.78
N ARG A 84 10.68 8.54 -9.06
CA ARG A 84 11.58 7.96 -10.05
C ARG A 84 13.05 8.28 -9.79
N ALA A 85 13.37 9.53 -9.42
CA ALA A 85 14.73 9.97 -9.13
C ALA A 85 15.36 9.19 -7.95
N PHE A 86 14.53 8.83 -6.95
CA PHE A 86 14.95 8.01 -5.82
C PHE A 86 14.85 6.50 -6.07
N GLY A 87 14.49 6.08 -7.29
CA GLY A 87 14.56 4.70 -7.75
C GLY A 87 13.31 3.86 -7.51
N ALA A 88 12.14 4.47 -7.27
CA ALA A 88 10.88 3.74 -7.21
C ALA A 88 10.57 3.07 -8.56
N ASP A 89 10.00 1.87 -8.50
CA ASP A 89 9.49 1.14 -9.66
C ASP A 89 7.98 1.35 -9.84
N ALA A 90 7.30 1.79 -8.77
CA ALA A 90 5.88 2.11 -8.78
C ALA A 90 5.54 3.23 -7.78
N VAL A 91 4.41 3.87 -8.01
CA VAL A 91 3.83 4.89 -7.11
C VAL A 91 2.39 4.54 -6.75
N LEU A 92 1.94 5.02 -5.57
CA LEU A 92 0.55 4.96 -5.15
C LEU A 92 -0.21 6.17 -5.67
N LEU A 93 -1.37 5.96 -6.30
CA LEU A 93 -2.35 7.02 -6.58
C LEU A 93 -3.69 6.67 -5.91
N MET A 94 -4.16 7.55 -5.04
CA MET A 94 -5.38 7.33 -4.27
C MET A 94 -6.56 8.05 -4.91
N ALA A 95 -7.62 7.32 -5.23
CA ALA A 95 -8.84 7.91 -5.79
C ALA A 95 -9.61 8.77 -4.76
N SER A 96 -9.37 8.57 -3.46
CA SER A 96 -9.86 9.45 -2.38
C SER A 96 -9.17 10.82 -2.30
N VAL A 97 -8.01 10.97 -2.95
CA VAL A 97 -7.16 12.17 -2.90
C VAL A 97 -7.19 12.96 -4.20
N LEU A 98 -7.30 12.25 -5.33
CA LEU A 98 -7.19 12.80 -6.68
C LEU A 98 -8.52 12.68 -7.41
N ASP A 99 -8.90 13.73 -8.13
CA ASP A 99 -10.00 13.65 -9.09
C ASP A 99 -9.59 12.79 -10.32
N ALA A 100 -10.58 12.42 -11.15
CA ALA A 100 -10.37 11.55 -12.30
C ALA A 100 -9.36 12.12 -13.34
N ALA A 101 -9.31 13.45 -13.51
CA ALA A 101 -8.40 14.09 -14.44
C ALA A 101 -6.95 14.00 -13.95
N ARG A 102 -6.72 14.27 -12.66
CA ARG A 102 -5.41 14.12 -12.02
C ARG A 102 -4.97 12.66 -11.94
N LEU A 103 -5.87 11.73 -11.60
CA LEU A 103 -5.57 10.29 -11.63
C LEU A 103 -5.05 9.87 -12.99
N LYS A 104 -5.72 10.31 -14.07
CA LYS A 104 -5.30 10.00 -15.44
C LYS A 104 -3.95 10.65 -15.77
N GLY A 105 -3.78 11.95 -15.53
CA GLY A 105 -2.55 12.68 -15.88
C GLY A 105 -1.33 12.16 -15.10
N PHE A 106 -1.51 11.86 -13.80
CA PHE A 106 -0.44 11.31 -12.97
C PHE A 106 -0.08 9.87 -13.35
N TYR A 107 -1.07 9.08 -13.78
CA TYR A 107 -0.83 7.75 -14.33
C TYR A 107 0.01 7.82 -15.60
N GLU A 108 -0.38 8.67 -16.55
CA GLU A 108 0.37 8.88 -17.80
C GLU A 108 1.81 9.32 -17.53
N LEU A 109 2.01 10.27 -16.61
CA LEU A 109 3.35 10.72 -16.20
C LEU A 109 4.18 9.59 -15.56
N ALA A 110 3.57 8.77 -14.70
CA ALA A 110 4.28 7.64 -14.09
C ALA A 110 4.73 6.64 -15.17
N LEU A 111 3.87 6.32 -16.13
CA LEU A 111 4.21 5.42 -17.25
C LEU A 111 5.31 6.00 -18.14
N GLU A 112 5.27 7.31 -18.46
CA GLU A 112 6.33 7.98 -19.21
C GLU A 112 7.70 7.88 -18.52
N LEU A 113 7.69 7.90 -17.19
CA LEU A 113 8.89 7.74 -16.37
C LEU A 113 9.30 6.27 -16.15
N GLY A 114 8.57 5.32 -16.74
CA GLY A 114 8.85 3.88 -16.64
C GLY A 114 8.47 3.27 -15.28
N MET A 115 7.49 3.85 -14.59
CA MET A 115 6.95 3.32 -13.34
C MET A 115 5.54 2.77 -13.53
N GLU A 116 5.19 1.72 -12.78
CA GLU A 116 3.82 1.25 -12.63
C GLU A 116 3.07 2.08 -11.57
N VAL A 117 1.73 1.94 -11.56
CA VAL A 117 0.88 2.62 -10.60
C VAL A 117 0.00 1.61 -9.88
N LEU A 118 0.02 1.65 -8.56
CA LEU A 118 -1.00 1.04 -7.71
C LEU A 118 -2.08 2.10 -7.44
N PHE A 119 -3.28 1.90 -7.99
CA PHE A 119 -4.44 2.71 -7.64
C PHE A 119 -5.07 2.18 -6.37
N GLU A 120 -5.33 3.03 -5.38
CA GLU A 120 -6.02 2.66 -4.15
C GLU A 120 -7.45 3.18 -4.14
N VAL A 121 -8.40 2.31 -3.81
CA VAL A 121 -9.83 2.61 -3.72
C VAL A 121 -10.44 2.06 -2.43
N HIS A 122 -11.54 2.72 -1.97
CA HIS A 122 -12.25 2.37 -0.74
C HIS A 122 -13.76 2.18 -0.95
N ASP A 123 -14.32 2.65 -2.08
CA ASP A 123 -15.74 2.55 -2.39
C ASP A 123 -16.02 2.51 -3.90
N GLU A 124 -17.28 2.27 -4.28
CA GLU A 124 -17.70 2.17 -5.68
C GLU A 124 -17.52 3.48 -6.47
N GLY A 125 -17.68 4.64 -5.82
CA GLY A 125 -17.48 5.95 -6.46
C GLY A 125 -16.02 6.14 -6.87
N GLU A 126 -15.09 5.71 -6.02
CA GLU A 126 -13.65 5.72 -6.29
C GLU A 126 -13.28 4.72 -7.40
N VAL A 127 -13.90 3.54 -7.43
CA VAL A 127 -13.73 2.58 -8.53
C VAL A 127 -14.18 3.19 -9.87
N ALA A 128 -15.31 3.90 -9.88
CA ALA A 128 -15.82 4.55 -11.08
C ALA A 128 -14.94 5.69 -11.60
N ALA A 129 -14.13 6.31 -10.73
CA ALA A 129 -13.19 7.38 -11.08
C ALA A 129 -11.87 6.88 -11.68
N LEU A 130 -11.59 5.57 -11.61
CA LEU A 130 -10.36 4.99 -12.12
C LEU A 130 -10.24 5.17 -13.65
N PRO A 131 -9.01 5.41 -14.17
CA PRO A 131 -8.76 5.31 -15.60
C PRO A 131 -9.11 3.91 -16.12
N LYS A 132 -9.79 3.83 -17.27
CA LYS A 132 -10.16 2.54 -17.90
C LYS A 132 -8.96 1.62 -18.17
N ILE A 133 -7.77 2.20 -18.27
CA ILE A 133 -6.51 1.50 -18.52
C ILE A 133 -5.75 1.15 -17.23
N ALA A 134 -6.34 1.36 -16.05
CA ALA A 134 -5.73 1.00 -14.77
C ALA A 134 -5.41 -0.50 -14.72
N LYS A 135 -4.13 -0.83 -14.48
CA LYS A 135 -3.65 -2.22 -14.51
C LYS A 135 -3.60 -2.86 -13.13
N ILE A 136 -3.29 -2.08 -12.10
CA ILE A 136 -3.09 -2.57 -10.72
C ILE A 136 -3.98 -1.75 -9.80
N VAL A 137 -4.91 -2.41 -9.13
CA VAL A 137 -5.87 -1.75 -8.24
C VAL A 137 -5.85 -2.42 -6.88
N GLY A 138 -5.64 -1.61 -5.83
CA GLY A 138 -5.71 -1.99 -4.44
C GLY A 138 -7.05 -1.58 -3.83
N ILE A 139 -7.69 -2.50 -3.13
CA ILE A 139 -8.84 -2.21 -2.28
C ILE A 139 -8.35 -2.12 -0.86
N ASN A 140 -8.46 -0.91 -0.27
CA ASN A 140 -8.02 -0.68 1.10
C ASN A 140 -9.21 -0.81 2.06
N SER A 141 -9.15 -1.81 2.94
CA SER A 141 -10.18 -2.07 3.95
C SER A 141 -10.14 -1.10 5.13
N ARG A 142 -9.13 -0.23 5.22
CA ARG A 142 -9.03 0.79 6.26
C ARG A 142 -9.71 2.07 5.81
N ARG A 143 -10.62 2.59 6.61
CA ARG A 143 -11.18 3.93 6.37
C ARG A 143 -10.17 5.00 6.75
N PHE A 144 -9.95 5.93 5.81
CA PHE A 144 -9.33 7.23 6.04
C PHE A 144 -10.40 8.32 5.81
N LYS A 145 -11.53 8.22 6.46
CA LYS A 145 -12.46 9.36 6.47
C LYS A 145 -12.05 10.28 7.60
N ALA A 146 -11.37 11.38 7.25
CA ALA A 146 -11.68 12.61 7.93
C ALA A 146 -13.18 12.84 7.74
N SER A 147 -13.89 13.17 8.80
CA SER A 147 -15.26 13.67 8.67
C SER A 147 -15.18 15.02 7.94
N VAL A 148 -15.18 14.97 6.61
CA VAL A 148 -15.18 16.16 5.75
C VAL A 148 -16.61 16.51 5.50
N GLU A 149 -17.18 17.27 6.41
CA GLU A 149 -18.04 18.36 6.01
C GLU A 149 -17.08 19.50 5.59
N SER A 150 -17.02 19.74 4.30
CA SER A 150 -16.47 20.92 3.60
C SER A 150 -14.98 21.27 3.81
N SER A 151 -14.34 21.34 2.68
CA SER A 151 -13.09 22.05 2.35
C SER A 151 -11.77 21.32 2.56
N GLY A 152 -11.14 20.98 1.42
CA GLY A 152 -9.72 21.00 1.15
C GLY A 152 -8.78 20.30 2.15
N PHE A 153 -7.72 19.78 1.65
CA PHE A 153 -6.56 19.18 2.34
C PHE A 153 -6.03 19.90 3.61
N ALA A 154 -6.46 21.14 3.84
CA ALA A 154 -6.10 21.94 5.01
C ALA A 154 -6.78 21.49 6.32
N ALA A 155 -7.82 20.68 6.27
CA ALA A 155 -8.58 20.30 7.48
C ALA A 155 -7.93 19.17 8.30
N VAL A 156 -6.91 18.48 7.78
CA VAL A 156 -6.18 17.43 8.52
C VAL A 156 -5.24 18.01 9.59
N ASP A 157 -4.98 19.32 9.60
CA ASP A 157 -3.86 19.89 10.33
C ASP A 157 -4.19 20.77 11.55
N GLN A 158 -5.43 21.16 11.82
CA GLN A 158 -5.62 22.24 12.80
C GLN A 158 -6.53 21.98 14.01
N LYS A 159 -7.16 20.84 14.20
CA LYS A 159 -7.89 20.54 15.45
C LYS A 159 -7.75 19.08 15.87
N GLY A 160 -6.99 18.86 16.93
CA GLY A 160 -6.88 17.56 17.61
C GLY A 160 -8.15 17.18 18.35
N SER A 161 -9.23 16.86 17.65
CA SER A 161 -10.43 16.26 18.22
C SER A 161 -11.47 15.77 17.19
N SER A 162 -11.15 15.56 15.91
CA SER A 162 -12.00 14.69 15.09
C SER A 162 -11.44 13.28 15.20
N GLU A 163 -12.19 12.38 15.81
CA GLU A 163 -11.88 10.95 15.83
C GLU A 163 -11.75 10.46 14.39
N MET A 164 -10.50 10.30 13.96
CA MET A 164 -10.21 9.67 12.68
C MET A 164 -10.60 8.20 12.83
N ASP A 165 -11.62 7.78 12.09
CA ASP A 165 -12.01 6.37 12.04
C ASP A 165 -10.98 5.57 11.24
N PHE A 166 -10.10 4.84 11.94
CA PHE A 166 -9.15 3.91 11.35
C PHE A 166 -9.66 2.47 11.38
N SER A 167 -10.97 2.28 11.47
CA SER A 167 -11.54 0.93 11.51
C SER A 167 -11.20 0.14 10.25
N ILE A 168 -11.03 -1.17 10.43
CA ILE A 168 -10.81 -2.12 9.35
C ILE A 168 -12.16 -2.74 9.02
N ARG A 169 -12.53 -2.68 7.74
CA ARG A 169 -13.79 -3.23 7.23
C ARG A 169 -13.47 -4.22 6.11
N LEU A 170 -13.32 -5.49 6.46
CA LEU A 170 -13.00 -6.53 5.48
C LEU A 170 -14.10 -6.75 4.43
N ASP A 171 -15.34 -6.34 4.74
CA ASP A 171 -16.45 -6.29 3.77
C ASP A 171 -16.16 -5.39 2.57
N THR A 172 -15.28 -4.38 2.71
CA THR A 172 -14.81 -3.55 1.59
C THR A 172 -14.19 -4.39 0.47
N PHE A 173 -13.66 -5.56 0.77
CA PHE A 173 -13.09 -6.45 -0.25
C PHE A 173 -14.12 -7.02 -1.24
N GLU A 174 -15.42 -6.90 -0.98
CA GLU A 174 -16.48 -7.23 -1.93
C GLU A 174 -16.46 -6.33 -3.18
N LEU A 175 -15.86 -5.12 -3.08
CA LEU A 175 -15.61 -4.25 -4.24
C LEU A 175 -14.78 -4.91 -5.34
N VAL A 176 -14.12 -6.02 -5.06
CA VAL A 176 -13.30 -6.76 -6.04
C VAL A 176 -14.08 -7.14 -7.28
N ASP A 177 -15.37 -7.42 -7.15
CA ASP A 177 -16.26 -7.79 -8.25
C ASP A 177 -16.69 -6.58 -9.12
N ARG A 178 -16.36 -5.36 -8.67
CA ARG A 178 -16.62 -4.10 -9.38
C ARG A 178 -15.39 -3.57 -10.14
N LEU A 179 -14.22 -4.15 -9.91
CA LEU A 179 -12.99 -3.72 -10.56
C LEU A 179 -13.03 -4.05 -12.07
N PRO A 180 -12.39 -3.21 -12.93
CA PRO A 180 -12.28 -3.48 -14.35
C PRO A 180 -11.68 -4.88 -14.62
N GLU A 181 -12.18 -5.56 -15.63
CA GLU A 181 -11.68 -6.87 -16.03
C GLU A 181 -10.20 -6.79 -16.42
N GLY A 182 -9.43 -7.83 -16.08
CA GLY A 182 -8.00 -7.89 -16.38
C GLY A 182 -7.10 -7.13 -15.42
N THR A 183 -7.64 -6.43 -14.40
CA THR A 183 -6.82 -5.76 -13.40
C THR A 183 -6.11 -6.75 -12.47
N ILE A 184 -4.90 -6.41 -12.06
CA ILE A 184 -4.20 -7.04 -10.93
C ILE A 184 -4.80 -6.47 -9.65
N ARG A 185 -5.45 -7.31 -8.85
CA ARG A 185 -6.24 -6.94 -7.67
C ARG A 185 -5.42 -7.15 -6.40
N ILE A 186 -5.25 -6.12 -5.59
CA ILE A 186 -4.47 -6.13 -4.36
C ILE A 186 -5.41 -5.88 -3.18
N ALA A 187 -5.38 -6.76 -2.16
CA ALA A 187 -6.09 -6.54 -0.90
C ALA A 187 -5.17 -5.80 0.08
N GLU A 188 -5.66 -4.66 0.62
CA GLU A 188 -4.85 -3.82 1.50
C GLU A 188 -5.50 -3.64 2.88
N SER A 189 -4.65 -3.61 3.91
CA SER A 189 -5.01 -3.43 5.32
C SER A 189 -5.73 -4.61 5.98
N GLY A 190 -5.56 -4.74 7.30
CA GLY A 190 -6.27 -5.70 8.13
C GLY A 190 -5.87 -7.18 7.96
N LEU A 191 -4.92 -7.48 7.10
CA LEU A 191 -4.52 -8.84 6.78
C LEU A 191 -3.36 -9.33 7.65
N ASN A 192 -3.46 -10.60 8.03
CA ASN A 192 -2.47 -11.34 8.80
C ASN A 192 -2.50 -12.83 8.39
N ALA A 193 -1.59 -13.65 8.90
CA ALA A 193 -1.52 -15.06 8.54
C ALA A 193 -2.83 -15.84 8.86
N GLY A 194 -3.58 -15.41 9.88
CA GLY A 194 -4.83 -16.07 10.26
C GLY A 194 -6.00 -15.81 9.32
N ASN A 195 -5.98 -14.71 8.56
CA ASN A 195 -7.09 -14.34 7.67
C ASN A 195 -6.71 -14.19 6.18
N ILE A 196 -5.43 -14.34 5.82
CA ILE A 196 -4.97 -14.15 4.43
C ILE A 196 -5.67 -15.08 3.42
N ALA A 197 -6.09 -16.25 3.87
CA ALA A 197 -6.81 -17.22 3.04
C ALA A 197 -8.16 -16.67 2.53
N THR A 198 -8.79 -15.74 3.24
CA THR A 198 -10.10 -15.16 2.87
C THR A 198 -10.07 -14.33 1.58
N VAL A 199 -8.91 -13.78 1.22
CA VAL A 199 -8.73 -12.97 0.00
C VAL A 199 -8.10 -13.75 -1.14
N ARG A 200 -7.56 -14.95 -0.86
CA ARG A 200 -7.01 -15.85 -1.87
C ARG A 200 -8.11 -16.31 -2.86
N GLY A 201 -7.80 -16.30 -4.14
CA GLY A 201 -8.77 -16.64 -5.21
C GLY A 201 -9.53 -15.44 -5.78
N LYS A 202 -9.78 -14.41 -4.97
CA LYS A 202 -10.38 -13.14 -5.44
C LYS A 202 -9.31 -12.10 -5.79
N PHE A 203 -8.22 -12.07 -5.04
CA PHE A 203 -7.10 -11.15 -5.23
C PHE A 203 -5.85 -11.88 -5.75
N HIS A 204 -4.95 -11.12 -6.36
CA HIS A 204 -3.67 -11.62 -6.87
C HIS A 204 -2.54 -11.48 -5.85
N ALA A 205 -2.66 -10.49 -4.94
CA ALA A 205 -1.72 -10.27 -3.85
C ALA A 205 -2.38 -9.52 -2.68
N ALA A 206 -1.68 -9.51 -1.54
CA ALA A 206 -2.04 -8.68 -0.39
C ALA A 206 -0.90 -7.73 -0.05
N LEU A 207 -1.24 -6.48 0.31
CA LEU A 207 -0.31 -5.52 0.87
C LEU A 207 -0.35 -5.62 2.40
N VAL A 208 0.77 -6.02 3.00
CA VAL A 208 0.87 -6.36 4.42
C VAL A 208 2.05 -5.64 5.06
N GLY A 209 1.81 -4.94 6.15
CA GLY A 209 2.87 -4.23 6.88
C GLY A 209 2.80 -4.48 8.38
N THR A 210 1.76 -3.99 9.04
CA THR A 210 1.66 -3.98 10.51
C THR A 210 1.80 -5.36 11.13
N SER A 211 1.19 -6.40 10.57
CA SER A 211 1.26 -7.76 11.11
C SER A 211 2.67 -8.37 11.03
N LEU A 212 3.48 -7.97 10.05
CA LEU A 212 4.88 -8.37 9.95
C LEU A 212 5.78 -7.52 10.87
N LEU A 213 5.61 -6.19 10.83
CA LEU A 213 6.50 -5.26 11.53
C LEU A 213 6.25 -5.20 13.05
N ARG A 214 5.14 -5.73 13.54
CA ARG A 214 4.82 -5.87 14.97
C ARG A 214 4.89 -7.30 15.48
N ASP A 215 5.27 -8.27 14.64
CA ASP A 215 5.41 -9.65 15.08
C ASP A 215 6.46 -9.74 16.20
N PRO A 216 6.09 -10.27 17.39
CA PRO A 216 7.02 -10.38 18.50
C PRO A 216 8.16 -11.38 18.25
N SER A 217 7.95 -12.33 17.33
CA SER A 217 8.92 -13.35 16.95
C SER A 217 9.81 -12.94 15.77
N GLY A 218 9.66 -11.69 15.27
CA GLY A 218 10.45 -11.16 14.17
C GLY A 218 9.79 -11.31 12.80
N VAL A 219 10.27 -10.50 11.84
CA VAL A 219 9.71 -10.43 10.48
C VAL A 219 9.77 -11.78 9.75
N ARG A 220 10.87 -12.53 9.90
CA ARG A 220 11.02 -13.83 9.23
C ARG A 220 10.02 -14.86 9.73
N SER A 221 9.74 -14.84 11.03
CA SER A 221 8.71 -15.71 11.64
C SER A 221 7.32 -15.36 11.10
N GLY A 222 6.99 -14.05 11.03
CA GLY A 222 5.75 -13.59 10.44
C GLY A 222 5.61 -14.01 8.97
N LEU A 223 6.65 -13.86 8.15
CA LEU A 223 6.65 -14.32 6.76
C LEU A 223 6.44 -15.83 6.64
N PHE A 224 7.10 -16.61 7.49
CA PHE A 224 6.91 -18.06 7.54
C PHE A 224 5.45 -18.43 7.86
N ALA A 225 4.83 -17.75 8.83
CA ALA A 225 3.42 -17.96 9.14
C ALA A 225 2.49 -17.66 7.95
N PHE A 226 2.76 -16.58 7.18
CA PHE A 226 2.03 -16.28 5.94
C PHE A 226 2.25 -17.37 4.88
N GLU A 227 3.48 -17.85 4.72
CA GLU A 227 3.80 -18.91 3.77
C GLU A 227 3.02 -20.20 4.09
N GLN A 228 3.01 -20.62 5.36
CA GLN A 228 2.23 -21.78 5.80
C GLN A 228 0.73 -21.58 5.56
N ALA A 229 0.19 -20.42 5.88
CA ALA A 229 -1.22 -20.10 5.63
C ALA A 229 -1.58 -20.10 4.13
N LEU A 230 -0.66 -19.77 3.26
CA LEU A 230 -0.86 -19.81 1.81
C LEU A 230 -0.66 -21.21 1.20
N LEU A 231 0.05 -22.11 1.88
CA LEU A 231 0.24 -23.50 1.45
C LEU A 231 -0.86 -24.43 1.94
N ALA A 232 -1.51 -24.10 3.06
CA ALA A 232 -2.49 -24.95 3.74
C ALA A 232 -3.82 -25.18 2.97
N ASN A 233 -3.97 -24.70 1.73
CA ASN A 233 -5.19 -24.89 0.91
C ASN A 233 -4.86 -25.11 -0.57
#